data_52377ee459847daefc93d2f2989d5123
#
_entry.id   52377ee459847daefc93d2f2989d5123
#
_cell.length_a   1.000
_cell.length_b   1.000
_cell.length_c   1.000
_cell.angle_alpha   90.00
_cell.angle_beta   90.00
_cell.angle_gamma   90.00
#
_symmetry.space_group_name_H-M   'P 1'
#
loop_
_entity.id
_entity.type
_entity.pdbx_description
1 polymer ?
#
loop_
_entity_poly.entity_id
_entity_poly.type
_entity_poly.pdbx_seq_one_letter_code
_entity_poly.pdbx_strand_id
1 'polypeptide(L)'
;MPVTLLALYRRPDGGAEALETFQRRYAEEHAPLMRQVPGLRSMEVSRVQQALTESDIVMTCAMAFDGRAELDAALASDEMRAAGRNIRAIAPGLLTLLVVEREP
;
A
#
# COMPACT_ATOMS: atom_id res chain seq x y z
N MET A 1 -5.01 20.95 0.93
CA MET A 1 -3.65 20.36 1.06
C MET A 1 -3.71 18.88 0.70
N PRO A 2 -3.05 18.47 -0.37
CA PRO A 2 -3.00 17.05 -0.72
C PRO A 2 -2.35 16.21 0.39
N VAL A 3 -2.86 14.99 0.57
CA VAL A 3 -2.28 14.03 1.51
C VAL A 3 -1.98 12.72 0.78
N THR A 4 -1.04 11.98 1.31
CA THR A 4 -0.66 10.68 0.77
C THR A 4 -0.86 9.61 1.83
N LEU A 5 -1.53 8.53 1.44
CA LEU A 5 -1.54 7.30 2.22
C LEU A 5 -0.35 6.47 1.76
N LEU A 6 0.61 6.27 2.64
CA LEU A 6 1.85 5.58 2.32
C LEU A 6 1.85 4.20 2.95
N ALA A 7 1.94 3.18 2.12
CA ALA A 7 2.03 1.79 2.56
C ALA A 7 3.47 1.30 2.43
N LEU A 8 3.98 0.70 3.49
CA LEU A 8 5.31 0.09 3.52
C LEU A 8 5.13 -1.38 3.85
N TYR A 9 5.71 -2.25 3.03
CA TYR A 9 5.56 -3.70 3.18
C TYR A 9 6.90 -4.33 3.54
N ARG A 10 6.92 -5.06 4.66
CA ARG A 10 8.09 -5.81 5.10
C ARG A 10 8.22 -7.12 4.31
N ARG A 11 9.42 -7.67 4.30
CA ARG A 11 9.69 -8.95 3.63
C ARG A 11 8.90 -10.06 4.28
N PRO A 12 8.13 -10.85 3.51
CA PRO A 12 7.45 -12.02 4.06
C PRO A 12 8.48 -13.13 4.42
N ASP A 13 8.13 -13.93 5.41
CA ASP A 13 8.89 -15.12 5.72
C ASP A 13 8.74 -16.13 4.57
N GLY A 14 9.75 -16.96 4.35
CA GLY A 14 9.70 -18.00 3.32
C GLY A 14 10.59 -17.75 2.11
N GLY A 15 11.48 -16.76 2.19
CA GLY A 15 12.52 -16.53 1.18
C GLY A 15 12.01 -15.91 -0.12
N ALA A 16 12.79 -16.11 -1.19
CA ALA A 16 12.53 -15.49 -2.49
C ALA A 16 11.19 -15.91 -3.09
N GLU A 17 10.79 -17.16 -2.89
CA GLU A 17 9.52 -17.68 -3.40
C GLU A 17 8.32 -16.98 -2.75
N ALA A 18 8.37 -16.78 -1.43
CA ALA A 18 7.31 -16.07 -0.72
C ALA A 18 7.22 -14.61 -1.15
N LEU A 19 8.35 -13.95 -1.36
CA LEU A 19 8.39 -12.58 -1.85
C LEU A 19 7.79 -12.48 -3.25
N GLU A 20 8.16 -13.38 -4.15
CA GLU A 20 7.61 -13.42 -5.51
C GLU A 20 6.10 -13.64 -5.50
N THR A 21 5.62 -14.58 -4.68
CA THR A 21 4.18 -14.85 -4.53
C THR A 21 3.45 -13.62 -4.02
N PHE A 22 3.98 -12.94 -2.99
CA PHE A 22 3.39 -11.72 -2.46
C PHE A 22 3.30 -10.65 -3.55
N GLN A 23 4.38 -10.39 -4.27
CA GLN A 23 4.41 -9.35 -5.30
C GLN A 23 3.44 -9.65 -6.44
N ARG A 24 3.32 -10.92 -6.85
CA ARG A 24 2.38 -11.33 -7.89
C ARG A 24 0.94 -11.13 -7.43
N ARG A 25 0.60 -11.61 -6.23
CA ARG A 25 -0.75 -11.47 -5.70
C ARG A 25 -1.12 -10.00 -5.46
N TYR A 26 -0.15 -9.20 -5.05
CA TYR A 26 -0.36 -7.76 -4.90
C TYR A 26 -0.77 -7.14 -6.24
N ALA A 27 -0.04 -7.42 -7.30
CA ALA A 27 -0.32 -6.87 -8.62
C ALA A 27 -1.64 -7.39 -9.21
N GLU A 28 -1.95 -8.66 -9.01
CA GLU A 28 -3.12 -9.30 -9.61
C GLU A 28 -4.39 -9.11 -8.80
N GLU A 29 -4.31 -9.00 -7.49
CA GLU A 29 -5.47 -8.94 -6.59
C GLU A 29 -5.64 -7.59 -5.91
N HIS A 30 -4.60 -7.10 -5.24
CA HIS A 30 -4.71 -5.93 -4.37
C HIS A 30 -4.73 -4.62 -5.14
N ALA A 31 -3.83 -4.44 -6.08
CA ALA A 31 -3.75 -3.19 -6.85
C ALA A 31 -5.06 -2.89 -7.59
N PRO A 32 -5.72 -3.86 -8.25
CA PRO A 32 -7.02 -3.60 -8.86
C PRO A 32 -8.10 -3.17 -7.86
N LEU A 33 -8.10 -3.75 -6.65
CA LEU A 33 -9.05 -3.35 -5.60
C LEU A 33 -8.78 -1.93 -5.14
N MET A 34 -7.51 -1.56 -4.95
CA MET A 34 -7.16 -0.20 -4.54
C MET A 34 -7.57 0.84 -5.58
N ARG A 35 -7.49 0.51 -6.86
CA ARG A 35 -7.88 1.43 -7.94
C ARG A 35 -9.38 1.72 -7.96
N GLN A 36 -10.19 0.94 -7.23
CA GLN A 36 -11.62 1.19 -7.08
C GLN A 36 -11.94 2.12 -5.91
N VAL A 37 -10.96 2.46 -5.08
CA VAL A 37 -11.18 3.30 -3.90
C VAL A 37 -11.58 4.71 -4.32
N PRO A 38 -12.72 5.23 -3.77
CA PRO A 38 -13.17 6.56 -4.17
C PRO A 38 -12.20 7.65 -3.72
N GLY A 39 -12.01 8.65 -4.58
CA GLY A 39 -11.14 9.79 -4.28
C GLY A 39 -9.66 9.56 -4.53
N LEU A 40 -9.26 8.35 -4.87
CA LEU A 40 -7.86 8.05 -5.18
C LEU A 40 -7.45 8.77 -6.47
N ARG A 41 -6.43 9.63 -6.39
CA ARG A 41 -5.94 10.42 -7.52
C ARG A 41 -4.80 9.74 -8.26
N SER A 42 -3.91 9.11 -7.53
CA SER A 42 -2.79 8.38 -8.11
C SER A 42 -2.33 7.28 -7.15
N MET A 43 -1.70 6.26 -7.72
CA MET A 43 -1.16 5.14 -6.95
C MET A 43 0.16 4.74 -7.60
N GLU A 44 1.23 4.82 -6.81
CA GLU A 44 2.57 4.48 -7.28
C GLU A 44 3.13 3.35 -6.43
N VAL A 45 3.35 2.20 -7.06
CA VAL A 45 3.94 1.02 -6.41
C VAL A 45 5.41 0.95 -6.78
N SER A 46 6.28 0.83 -5.78
CA SER A 46 7.72 0.76 -5.98
C SER A 46 8.29 -0.46 -5.28
N ARG A 47 9.17 -1.18 -5.96
CA ARG A 47 9.93 -2.27 -5.36
C ARG A 47 11.26 -1.73 -4.86
N VAL A 48 11.66 -2.12 -3.64
CA VAL A 48 12.95 -1.73 -3.11
C VAL A 48 14.03 -2.56 -3.79
N GLN A 49 14.96 -1.89 -4.48
CA GLN A 49 16.09 -2.54 -5.10
C GLN A 49 17.18 -2.86 -4.10
N GLN A 50 17.43 -1.92 -3.19
CA GLN A 50 18.54 -2.03 -2.25
C GLN A 50 18.24 -1.16 -1.02
N ALA A 51 18.45 -1.70 0.16
CA ALA A 51 18.43 -0.92 1.39
C ALA A 51 19.88 -0.49 1.68
N LEU A 52 20.09 0.82 1.79
CA LEU A 52 21.42 1.38 2.10
C LEU A 52 21.67 1.42 3.60
N THR A 53 20.61 1.28 4.41
CA THR A 53 20.66 1.15 5.86
C THR A 53 19.83 -0.06 6.22
N GLU A 54 19.86 -0.47 7.48
CA GLU A 54 19.11 -1.64 7.92
C GLU A 54 17.61 -1.44 7.71
N SER A 55 16.99 -2.33 6.95
CA SER A 55 15.55 -2.31 6.68
C SER A 55 15.11 -3.64 6.09
N ASP A 56 13.89 -4.06 6.43
CA ASP A 56 13.24 -5.21 5.82
C ASP A 56 12.10 -4.81 4.88
N ILE A 57 11.99 -3.52 4.57
CA ILE A 57 10.98 -3.04 3.63
C ILE A 57 11.38 -3.48 2.21
N VAL A 58 10.44 -4.11 1.50
CA VAL A 58 10.65 -4.64 0.15
C VAL A 58 9.81 -3.93 -0.91
N MET A 59 8.73 -3.26 -0.50
CA MET A 59 7.83 -2.60 -1.45
C MET A 59 7.15 -1.42 -0.76
N THR A 60 6.86 -0.38 -1.53
CA THR A 60 6.09 0.77 -1.06
C THR A 60 4.96 1.06 -2.02
N CYS A 61 3.89 1.70 -1.52
CA CYS A 61 2.81 2.20 -2.35
C CYS A 61 2.40 3.58 -1.85
N ALA A 62 2.48 4.58 -2.72
CA ALA A 62 2.04 5.94 -2.40
C ALA A 62 0.70 6.20 -3.09
N MET A 63 -0.31 6.53 -2.31
CA MET A 63 -1.67 6.76 -2.79
C MET A 63 -2.07 8.19 -2.46
N ALA A 64 -2.31 9.00 -3.50
CA ALA A 64 -2.58 10.42 -3.33
C ALA A 64 -4.08 10.72 -3.29
N PHE A 65 -4.46 11.63 -2.38
CA PHE A 65 -5.82 12.15 -2.24
C PHE A 65 -5.75 13.68 -2.21
N ASP A 66 -6.85 14.33 -2.62
CA ASP A 66 -6.90 15.80 -2.68
C ASP A 66 -6.72 16.46 -1.31
N GLY A 67 -7.18 15.79 -0.25
CA GLY A 67 -7.06 16.32 1.09
C GLY A 67 -7.47 15.28 2.12
N ARG A 68 -7.43 15.68 3.40
CA ARG A 68 -7.73 14.78 4.51
C ARG A 68 -9.19 14.30 4.47
N ALA A 69 -10.12 15.18 4.10
CA ALA A 69 -11.54 14.80 4.04
C ALA A 69 -11.78 13.69 3.02
N GLU A 70 -11.13 13.79 1.85
CA GLU A 70 -11.22 12.78 0.80
C GLU A 70 -10.58 11.46 1.24
N LEU A 71 -9.46 11.52 1.94
CA LEU A 71 -8.84 10.32 2.50
C LEU A 71 -9.73 9.67 3.56
N ASP A 72 -10.30 10.46 4.47
CA ASP A 72 -11.17 9.91 5.53
C ASP A 72 -12.41 9.22 4.93
N ALA A 73 -13.01 9.81 3.89
CA ALA A 73 -14.11 9.20 3.16
C ALA A 73 -13.68 7.89 2.50
N ALA A 74 -12.48 7.87 1.89
CA ALA A 74 -11.92 6.68 1.26
C ALA A 74 -11.70 5.56 2.28
N LEU A 75 -11.14 5.89 3.45
CA LEU A 75 -10.88 4.90 4.51
C LEU A 75 -12.17 4.27 5.05
N ALA A 76 -13.29 4.98 4.97
CA ALA A 76 -14.59 4.49 5.42
C ALA A 76 -15.37 3.75 4.32
N SER A 77 -14.85 3.67 3.11
CA SER A 77 -15.56 3.09 1.97
C SER A 77 -15.60 1.56 1.99
N ASP A 78 -16.59 0.99 1.30
CA ASP A 78 -16.69 -0.46 1.11
C ASP A 78 -15.52 -0.98 0.30
N GLU A 79 -15.07 -0.20 -0.69
CA GLU A 79 -13.92 -0.55 -1.53
C GLU A 79 -12.65 -0.67 -0.70
N MET A 80 -12.43 0.24 0.26
CA MET A 80 -11.27 0.16 1.15
C MET A 80 -11.37 -1.05 2.08
N ARG A 81 -12.57 -1.38 2.56
CA ARG A 81 -12.75 -2.59 3.37
C ARG A 81 -12.41 -3.85 2.60
N ALA A 82 -12.82 -3.94 1.33
CA ALA A 82 -12.48 -5.07 0.47
C ALA A 82 -10.97 -5.17 0.25
N ALA A 83 -10.31 -4.05 -0.03
CA ALA A 83 -8.86 -4.00 -0.20
C ALA A 83 -8.15 -4.40 1.10
N GLY A 84 -8.66 -3.96 2.25
CA GLY A 84 -8.11 -4.33 3.55
C GLY A 84 -8.19 -5.82 3.85
N ARG A 85 -9.31 -6.45 3.51
CA ARG A 85 -9.43 -7.91 3.65
C ARG A 85 -8.42 -8.64 2.78
N ASN A 86 -8.26 -8.20 1.54
CA ASN A 86 -7.31 -8.80 0.61
C ASN A 86 -5.87 -8.68 1.12
N ILE A 87 -5.45 -7.46 1.54
CA ILE A 87 -4.07 -7.28 1.96
C ILE A 87 -3.76 -8.07 3.24
N ARG A 88 -4.72 -8.24 4.14
CA ARG A 88 -4.52 -9.08 5.32
C ARG A 88 -4.37 -10.55 4.95
N ALA A 89 -4.96 -10.98 3.83
CA ALA A 89 -4.83 -12.35 3.35
C ALA A 89 -3.48 -12.61 2.68
N ILE A 90 -2.97 -11.64 1.89
CA ILE A 90 -1.73 -11.85 1.12
C ILE A 90 -0.48 -11.36 1.85
N ALA A 91 -0.63 -10.50 2.85
CA ALA A 91 0.51 -9.89 3.56
C ALA A 91 0.22 -9.72 5.06
N PRO A 92 -0.15 -10.81 5.77
CA PRO A 92 -0.51 -10.69 7.19
C PRO A 92 0.68 -10.18 8.01
N GLY A 93 0.46 -9.08 8.73
CA GLY A 93 1.48 -8.50 9.62
C GLY A 93 2.62 -7.76 8.92
N LEU A 94 2.58 -7.59 7.60
CA LEU A 94 3.69 -6.98 6.85
C LEU A 94 3.51 -5.49 6.58
N LEU A 95 2.30 -4.98 6.74
CA LEU A 95 1.93 -3.62 6.33
C LEU A 95 2.14 -2.61 7.44
N THR A 96 2.78 -1.49 7.09
CA THR A 96 2.75 -0.25 7.88
C THR A 96 2.07 0.81 7.03
N LEU A 97 1.04 1.46 7.56
CA LEU A 97 0.32 2.54 6.88
C LEU A 97 0.58 3.86 7.58
N LEU A 98 0.95 4.87 6.80
CA LEU A 98 1.20 6.22 7.29
C LEU A 98 0.39 7.20 6.46
N VAL A 99 -0.15 8.22 7.12
CA VAL A 99 -0.72 9.38 6.43
C VAL A 99 0.36 10.44 6.45
N VAL A 100 0.80 10.87 5.27
CA VAL A 100 1.89 11.85 5.16
C VAL A 100 1.44 13.06 4.35
N GLU A 101 2.03 14.19 4.66
CA GLU A 101 1.79 15.47 4.00
C GLU A 101 3.13 15.98 3.49
N ARG A 102 3.13 16.44 2.24
CA ARG A 102 4.38 16.95 1.66
C ARG A 102 4.74 18.28 2.29
N GLU A 103 5.99 18.39 2.74
CA GLU A 103 6.53 19.68 3.18
C GLU A 103 6.74 20.61 1.98
N PRO A 104 6.34 21.90 2.09
CA PRO A 104 6.54 22.86 1.01
C PRO A 104 8.02 23.20 0.79
#